data_9743c58520f719202da3376673431d99
#
_entry.id   9743c58520f719202da3376673431d99
#
_cell.length_a   1.000
_cell.length_b   1.000
_cell.length_c   1.000
_cell.angle_alpha   90.00
_cell.angle_beta   90.00
_cell.angle_gamma   90.00
#
_symmetry.space_group_name_H-M   'P 1'
#
loop_
_entity.id
_entity.type
_entity.pdbx_description
1 polymer ?
#
loop_
_entity_poly.entity_id
_entity_poly.type
_entity_poly.pdbx_seq_one_letter_code
_entity_poly.pdbx_strand_id
1 'polypeptide(L)'
;MEDKKQDVSAAAAQETKQEQQPQSSTAQASSKPVDTSKSTFAMPTARPVFTAIPGVYYDFNYGTRVAVAQDAPKDYRVVIIDADTEAILYNNIIKRGSSIHTNKTYYVPTRILIYDPEDQARPSKPVFDHTMSISGLPVLVQFAGTAIGDNIGWFSYIERFHKKYGPKLTVSMSPVIAELVRDQYPDITIITPEQAKQAIAGMYATYRIGLFFGGNTNAQPFDFRYVGLHKTAGYILGLTTPEELADCPPRIDLSAPRPIKDKYVVIAVQASSKAKLWNNPSGWR
;
A
#
# COMPACT_ATOMS: atom_id res chain seq x y z
N MET A 1 54.53 -12.00 61.14
CA MET A 1 53.53 -13.04 61.38
C MET A 1 52.91 -13.23 60.03
N GLU A 2 53.52 -14.09 59.26
CA GLU A 2 53.18 -15.48 59.02
C GLU A 2 51.86 -15.58 58.23
N ASP A 3 51.95 -15.89 57.03
CA ASP A 3 52.14 -17.17 56.27
C ASP A 3 50.80 -17.74 55.88
N LYS A 4 50.54 -18.05 54.67
CA LYS A 4 50.84 -19.17 53.78
C LYS A 4 50.07 -18.98 52.45
N LYS A 5 50.72 -18.91 51.37
CA LYS A 5 50.93 -19.90 50.30
C LYS A 5 49.85 -20.97 50.14
N GLN A 6 49.23 -20.99 48.96
CA GLN A 6 49.34 -22.16 48.08
C GLN A 6 48.90 -21.85 46.63
N ASP A 7 49.86 -22.10 45.72
CA ASP A 7 49.71 -22.31 44.30
C ASP A 7 48.82 -23.50 44.00
N VAL A 8 48.03 -23.45 42.93
CA VAL A 8 47.89 -24.54 41.97
C VAL A 8 47.67 -24.01 40.57
N SER A 9 48.65 -24.26 39.73
CA SER A 9 48.65 -24.25 38.28
C SER A 9 47.59 -25.17 37.68
N ALA A 10 46.91 -24.73 36.67
CA ALA A 10 46.47 -25.58 35.56
C ALA A 10 46.28 -24.79 34.28
N ALA A 11 47.11 -25.10 33.32
CA ALA A 11 46.97 -24.70 31.93
C ALA A 11 45.73 -25.35 31.31
N ALA A 12 44.99 -24.60 30.55
CA ALA A 12 44.10 -25.17 29.53
C ALA A 12 43.92 -24.23 28.35
N ALA A 13 44.49 -24.67 27.29
CA ALA A 13 44.09 -24.57 25.90
C ALA A 13 43.26 -23.34 25.43
N GLN A 14 43.89 -22.53 24.61
CA GLN A 14 43.27 -21.62 23.64
C GLN A 14 42.55 -22.45 22.57
N GLU A 15 41.25 -22.48 22.56
CA GLU A 15 40.43 -22.82 21.38
C GLU A 15 40.09 -21.54 20.62
N THR A 16 40.74 -21.37 19.50
CA THR A 16 40.47 -20.39 18.46
C THR A 16 39.15 -20.80 17.80
N LYS A 17 38.03 -20.15 18.15
CA LYS A 17 36.77 -20.24 17.36
C LYS A 17 36.90 -19.30 16.18
N GLN A 18 37.07 -19.88 15.00
CA GLN A 18 36.85 -19.20 13.71
C GLN A 18 35.40 -18.74 13.63
N GLU A 19 35.22 -17.45 13.51
CA GLU A 19 33.95 -16.85 13.07
C GLU A 19 33.70 -17.28 11.62
N GLN A 20 32.74 -18.18 11.44
CA GLN A 20 32.15 -18.46 10.13
C GLN A 20 31.20 -17.30 9.77
N GLN A 21 31.57 -16.55 8.75
CA GLN A 21 30.66 -15.63 8.06
C GLN A 21 29.45 -16.40 7.53
N PRO A 22 28.20 -15.86 7.67
CA PRO A 22 27.05 -16.50 7.05
C PRO A 22 27.12 -16.31 5.53
N GLN A 23 27.28 -17.41 4.82
CA GLN A 23 27.12 -17.47 3.37
C GLN A 23 25.70 -17.04 3.03
N SER A 24 25.57 -16.02 2.17
CA SER A 24 24.34 -15.59 1.56
C SER A 24 23.78 -16.72 0.68
N SER A 25 22.85 -17.50 1.22
CA SER A 25 22.04 -18.41 0.43
C SER A 25 21.01 -17.58 -0.35
N THR A 26 21.24 -17.36 -1.63
CA THR A 26 20.24 -16.97 -2.61
C THR A 26 19.21 -18.08 -2.71
N ALA A 27 18.22 -18.06 -1.82
CA ALA A 27 17.03 -18.86 -1.97
C ALA A 27 16.24 -18.29 -3.15
N GLN A 28 16.32 -18.94 -4.30
CA GLN A 28 15.33 -18.82 -5.37
C GLN A 28 14.00 -19.29 -4.79
N ALA A 29 13.20 -18.33 -4.32
CA ALA A 29 11.80 -18.59 -4.00
C ALA A 29 11.07 -18.86 -5.32
N SER A 30 10.79 -20.13 -5.60
CA SER A 30 9.80 -20.53 -6.59
C SER A 30 8.45 -19.97 -6.12
N SER A 31 8.04 -18.82 -6.63
CA SER A 31 6.74 -18.27 -6.38
C SER A 31 5.71 -19.17 -7.04
N LYS A 32 5.04 -20.01 -6.23
CA LYS A 32 3.79 -20.65 -6.66
C LYS A 32 2.84 -19.52 -7.12
N PRO A 33 2.10 -19.71 -8.22
CA PRO A 33 1.10 -18.74 -8.64
C PRO A 33 0.17 -18.46 -7.46
N VAL A 34 0.06 -17.20 -7.05
CA VAL A 34 -0.89 -16.78 -6.03
C VAL A 34 -2.28 -16.99 -6.61
N ASP A 35 -3.09 -17.81 -5.96
CA ASP A 35 -4.50 -18.00 -6.33
C ASP A 35 -5.24 -16.66 -6.13
N THR A 36 -5.36 -15.90 -7.20
CA THR A 36 -6.00 -14.58 -7.21
C THR A 36 -7.52 -14.66 -7.05
N SER A 37 -8.12 -15.85 -7.15
CA SER A 37 -9.57 -16.06 -6.98
C SER A 37 -10.04 -15.80 -5.55
N LYS A 38 -9.13 -15.83 -4.57
CA LYS A 38 -9.40 -15.56 -3.14
C LYS A 38 -9.02 -14.15 -2.68
N SER A 39 -8.51 -13.31 -3.58
CA SER A 39 -8.18 -11.93 -3.23
C SER A 39 -9.47 -11.13 -3.04
N THR A 40 -9.57 -10.43 -1.89
CA THR A 40 -10.64 -9.45 -1.64
C THR A 40 -10.50 -8.20 -2.50
N PHE A 41 -9.34 -7.99 -3.11
CA PHE A 41 -9.06 -6.87 -3.98
C PHE A 41 -9.13 -7.28 -5.46
N ALA A 42 -9.74 -6.44 -6.28
CA ALA A 42 -9.61 -6.58 -7.71
C ALA A 42 -8.15 -6.38 -8.14
N MET A 43 -7.66 -7.26 -8.98
CA MET A 43 -6.30 -7.14 -9.53
C MET A 43 -6.37 -6.48 -10.92
N PRO A 44 -5.48 -5.53 -11.21
CA PRO A 44 -5.51 -4.88 -12.51
C PRO A 44 -5.13 -5.86 -13.62
N THR A 45 -6.03 -5.97 -14.59
CA THR A 45 -5.64 -6.37 -15.93
C THR A 45 -5.17 -5.08 -16.61
N ALA A 46 -3.88 -4.96 -16.83
CA ALA A 46 -3.27 -3.72 -17.22
C ALA A 46 -3.90 -3.12 -18.48
N ARG A 47 -4.39 -1.88 -18.38
CA ARG A 47 -4.42 -0.96 -19.52
C ARG A 47 -3.35 0.09 -19.26
N PRO A 48 -2.13 -0.19 -19.68
CA PRO A 48 -1.00 0.70 -19.47
C PRO A 48 -1.18 1.98 -20.26
N VAL A 49 -0.64 3.07 -19.73
CA VAL A 49 -0.49 4.29 -20.49
C VAL A 49 0.68 4.12 -21.43
N PHE A 50 0.46 4.35 -22.74
CA PHE A 50 1.51 4.29 -23.71
C PHE A 50 2.41 5.53 -23.62
N THR A 51 3.71 5.32 -23.78
CA THR A 51 4.67 6.39 -23.99
C THR A 51 4.71 6.78 -25.47
N ALA A 52 5.46 7.81 -25.81
CA ALA A 52 5.77 8.11 -27.22
C ALA A 52 6.71 7.07 -27.86
N ILE A 53 7.30 6.18 -27.05
CA ILE A 53 8.19 5.11 -27.53
C ILE A 53 7.32 3.90 -27.90
N PRO A 54 7.36 3.41 -29.16
CA PRO A 54 6.59 2.25 -29.55
C PRO A 54 6.87 1.03 -28.68
N GLY A 55 5.81 0.34 -28.23
CA GLY A 55 5.91 -0.85 -27.39
C GLY A 55 6.35 -0.60 -25.95
N VAL A 56 6.47 0.66 -25.49
CA VAL A 56 6.81 0.98 -24.10
C VAL A 56 5.65 1.66 -23.43
N TYR A 57 5.27 1.16 -22.23
CA TYR A 57 4.12 1.63 -21.48
C TYR A 57 4.32 1.53 -19.97
N TYR A 58 3.50 2.26 -19.23
CA TYR A 58 3.55 2.32 -17.76
C TYR A 58 2.16 2.40 -17.14
N ASP A 59 2.05 2.11 -15.85
CA ASP A 59 0.88 2.37 -15.01
C ASP A 59 1.29 2.46 -13.53
N PHE A 60 0.33 2.88 -12.69
CA PHE A 60 0.51 3.05 -11.24
C PHE A 60 -0.46 2.18 -10.44
N ASN A 61 -0.85 1.03 -10.96
CA ASN A 61 -1.72 0.10 -10.27
C ASN A 61 -0.92 -0.75 -9.27
N TYR A 62 -1.08 -0.48 -7.98
CA TYR A 62 -0.33 -1.09 -6.87
C TYR A 62 1.18 -0.87 -6.93
N GLY A 63 1.60 0.31 -7.31
CA GLY A 63 2.99 0.70 -7.51
C GLY A 63 3.26 1.08 -8.96
N THR A 64 4.46 1.54 -9.22
CA THR A 64 4.88 1.97 -10.56
C THR A 64 5.33 0.77 -11.37
N ARG A 65 4.71 0.57 -12.52
CA ARG A 65 5.11 -0.44 -13.51
C ARG A 65 5.56 0.21 -14.79
N VAL A 66 6.64 -0.33 -15.36
CA VAL A 66 7.09 -0.02 -16.72
C VAL A 66 7.30 -1.32 -17.45
N ALA A 67 6.78 -1.43 -18.67
CA ALA A 67 6.91 -2.61 -19.50
C ALA A 67 7.41 -2.26 -20.88
N VAL A 68 8.27 -3.13 -21.41
CA VAL A 68 8.79 -3.09 -22.79
C VAL A 68 8.25 -4.32 -23.51
N ALA A 69 7.35 -4.09 -24.46
CA ALA A 69 6.72 -5.17 -25.22
C ALA A 69 7.75 -5.96 -26.06
N GLN A 70 7.38 -7.17 -26.43
CA GLN A 70 8.27 -8.03 -27.24
C GLN A 70 8.61 -7.43 -28.61
N ASP A 71 7.69 -6.67 -29.18
CA ASP A 71 7.78 -5.99 -30.46
C ASP A 71 8.34 -4.55 -30.37
N ALA A 72 8.75 -4.12 -29.16
CA ALA A 72 9.45 -2.84 -29.03
C ALA A 72 10.75 -2.82 -29.85
N PRO A 73 11.19 -1.66 -30.35
CA PRO A 73 12.36 -1.58 -31.25
C PRO A 73 13.66 -2.04 -30.58
N LYS A 74 13.80 -1.88 -29.27
CA LYS A 74 15.00 -2.26 -28.50
C LYS A 74 14.71 -2.46 -27.02
N ASP A 75 15.70 -2.88 -26.26
CA ASP A 75 15.73 -2.84 -24.80
C ASP A 75 15.88 -1.39 -24.34
N TYR A 76 15.42 -1.05 -23.12
CA TYR A 76 15.53 0.32 -22.60
C TYR A 76 16.08 0.34 -21.18
N ARG A 77 16.95 1.30 -20.88
CA ARG A 77 17.32 1.59 -19.50
C ARG A 77 16.23 2.42 -18.85
N VAL A 78 15.66 1.89 -17.78
CA VAL A 78 14.59 2.55 -17.01
C VAL A 78 15.12 2.93 -15.63
N VAL A 79 14.86 4.17 -15.25
CA VAL A 79 15.12 4.70 -13.91
C VAL A 79 13.80 5.13 -13.32
N ILE A 80 13.45 4.62 -12.15
CA ILE A 80 12.29 5.04 -11.37
C ILE A 80 12.81 5.72 -10.12
N ILE A 81 12.37 6.95 -9.89
CA ILE A 81 12.81 7.80 -8.79
C ILE A 81 11.59 8.13 -7.93
N ASP A 82 11.73 8.09 -6.62
CA ASP A 82 10.78 8.70 -5.70
C ASP A 82 10.88 10.22 -5.86
N ALA A 83 9.80 10.86 -6.32
CA ALA A 83 9.85 12.27 -6.71
C ALA A 83 9.96 13.23 -5.50
N ASP A 84 9.59 12.78 -4.29
CA ASP A 84 9.68 13.59 -3.08
C ASP A 84 11.07 13.52 -2.43
N THR A 85 11.71 12.35 -2.49
CA THR A 85 12.99 12.11 -1.80
C THR A 85 14.18 12.05 -2.75
N GLU A 86 13.94 12.05 -4.06
CA GLU A 86 14.93 11.83 -5.14
C GLU A 86 15.66 10.47 -5.05
N ALA A 87 15.18 9.57 -4.21
CA ALA A 87 15.74 8.23 -4.07
C ALA A 87 15.47 7.38 -5.32
N ILE A 88 16.52 6.73 -5.82
CA ILE A 88 16.40 5.81 -6.95
C ILE A 88 15.77 4.51 -6.45
N LEU A 89 14.56 4.21 -6.91
CA LEU A 89 13.83 2.98 -6.61
C LEU A 89 14.21 1.84 -7.57
N TYR A 90 14.56 2.17 -8.80
CA TYR A 90 15.00 1.21 -9.82
C TYR A 90 15.93 1.90 -10.82
N ASN A 91 16.96 1.18 -11.30
CA ASN A 91 17.85 1.65 -12.36
C ASN A 91 18.50 0.46 -13.03
N ASN A 92 17.90 -0.03 -14.11
CA ASN A 92 18.46 -1.15 -14.89
C ASN A 92 17.89 -1.16 -16.31
N ILE A 93 18.42 -2.03 -17.16
CA ILE A 93 17.91 -2.30 -18.51
C ILE A 93 16.74 -3.29 -18.41
N ILE A 94 15.60 -2.91 -18.97
CA ILE A 94 14.44 -3.78 -19.18
C ILE A 94 14.52 -4.34 -20.61
N LYS A 95 14.58 -5.65 -20.71
CA LYS A 95 14.59 -6.35 -21.99
C LYS A 95 13.19 -6.34 -22.61
N ARG A 96 13.15 -6.45 -23.95
CA ARG A 96 11.90 -6.67 -24.69
C ARG A 96 11.15 -7.89 -24.13
N GLY A 97 9.82 -7.80 -24.06
CA GLY A 97 8.97 -8.81 -23.46
C GLY A 97 8.99 -8.84 -21.92
N SER A 98 9.63 -7.87 -21.25
CA SER A 98 9.76 -7.82 -19.81
C SER A 98 9.18 -6.56 -19.20
N SER A 99 8.94 -6.60 -17.89
CA SER A 99 8.47 -5.45 -17.12
C SER A 99 9.12 -5.40 -15.76
N ILE A 100 9.17 -4.20 -15.18
CA ILE A 100 9.48 -3.95 -13.76
C ILE A 100 8.24 -3.41 -13.06
N HIS A 101 8.09 -3.78 -11.81
CA HIS A 101 7.07 -3.27 -10.91
C HIS A 101 7.71 -2.94 -9.57
N THR A 102 7.48 -1.73 -9.05
CA THR A 102 7.98 -1.37 -7.71
C THR A 102 7.19 -2.12 -6.65
N ASN A 103 7.85 -2.46 -5.55
CA ASN A 103 7.23 -3.27 -4.49
C ASN A 103 6.24 -2.48 -3.61
N LYS A 104 6.41 -1.15 -3.51
CA LYS A 104 5.53 -0.31 -2.70
C LYS A 104 4.18 -0.13 -3.37
N THR A 105 3.11 -0.62 -2.75
CA THR A 105 1.74 -0.60 -3.30
C THR A 105 0.88 0.53 -2.74
N TYR A 106 1.44 1.39 -1.91
CA TYR A 106 0.85 2.63 -1.41
C TYR A 106 1.27 3.83 -2.27
N TYR A 107 0.68 4.97 -2.05
CA TYR A 107 1.00 6.19 -2.80
C TYR A 107 2.45 6.60 -2.57
N VAL A 108 3.22 6.59 -3.65
CA VAL A 108 4.56 7.17 -3.74
C VAL A 108 4.60 7.90 -5.07
N PRO A 109 4.74 9.23 -5.08
CA PRO A 109 4.90 9.96 -6.33
C PRO A 109 6.23 9.56 -6.96
N THR A 110 6.18 9.00 -8.15
CA THR A 110 7.38 8.52 -8.84
C THR A 110 7.61 9.29 -10.13
N ARG A 111 8.89 9.42 -10.51
CA ARG A 111 9.32 9.91 -11.81
C ARG A 111 9.94 8.77 -12.58
N ILE A 112 9.47 8.56 -13.80
CA ILE A 112 9.95 7.53 -14.72
C ILE A 112 10.83 8.21 -15.77
N LEU A 113 12.08 7.78 -15.86
CA LEU A 113 13.03 8.20 -16.88
C LEU A 113 13.40 6.98 -17.73
N ILE A 114 13.27 7.09 -19.04
CA ILE A 114 13.66 6.03 -19.97
C ILE A 114 14.77 6.56 -20.85
N TYR A 115 15.84 5.79 -20.95
CA TYR A 115 17.02 6.12 -21.73
C TYR A 115 17.24 5.09 -22.84
N ASP A 116 17.76 5.57 -23.96
CA ASP A 116 18.34 4.70 -24.97
C ASP A 116 19.67 4.14 -24.43
N PRO A 117 19.82 2.82 -24.27
CA PRO A 117 21.05 2.24 -23.76
C PRO A 117 22.25 2.41 -24.71
N GLU A 118 21.99 2.67 -25.98
CA GLU A 118 23.01 2.90 -27.01
C GLU A 118 23.48 4.36 -27.08
N ASP A 119 22.76 5.27 -26.38
CA ASP A 119 23.16 6.69 -26.32
C ASP A 119 24.45 6.85 -25.50
N GLN A 120 25.51 7.29 -26.16
CA GLN A 120 26.82 7.53 -25.57
C GLN A 120 27.02 8.97 -25.09
N ALA A 121 26.03 9.85 -25.26
CA ALA A 121 26.09 11.22 -24.76
C ALA A 121 26.32 11.27 -23.25
N ARG A 122 27.06 12.28 -22.79
CA ARG A 122 27.31 12.49 -21.37
C ARG A 122 27.04 13.97 -20.99
N PRO A 123 26.04 14.27 -20.15
CA PRO A 123 25.03 13.33 -19.61
C PRO A 123 24.03 12.84 -20.67
N SER A 124 23.60 11.59 -20.58
CA SER A 124 22.53 11.05 -21.43
C SER A 124 21.22 11.78 -21.15
N LYS A 125 20.47 12.10 -22.20
CA LYS A 125 19.12 12.66 -22.05
C LYS A 125 18.10 11.52 -22.05
N PRO A 126 17.08 11.55 -21.18
CA PRO A 126 15.99 10.58 -21.27
C PRO A 126 15.20 10.79 -22.57
N VAL A 127 14.85 9.70 -23.22
CA VAL A 127 13.92 9.70 -24.38
C VAL A 127 12.46 9.77 -23.93
N PHE A 128 12.22 9.54 -22.63
CA PHE A 128 10.94 9.73 -21.97
C PHE A 128 11.17 10.16 -20.54
N ASP A 129 10.41 11.13 -20.08
CA ASP A 129 10.44 11.70 -18.74
C ASP A 129 9.00 11.96 -18.30
N HIS A 130 8.56 11.31 -17.23
CA HIS A 130 7.20 11.47 -16.72
C HIS A 130 7.19 11.43 -15.19
N THR A 131 6.67 12.48 -14.60
CA THR A 131 6.37 12.50 -13.16
C THR A 131 4.91 12.17 -12.95
N MET A 132 4.64 11.24 -12.04
CA MET A 132 3.30 10.81 -11.67
C MET A 132 2.47 12.00 -11.21
N SER A 133 1.29 12.14 -11.80
CA SER A 133 0.24 13.03 -11.34
C SER A 133 -1.09 12.32 -11.49
N ILE A 134 -1.88 12.32 -10.43
CA ILE A 134 -3.20 11.69 -10.43
C ILE A 134 -4.35 12.71 -10.60
N SER A 135 -4.02 14.00 -10.65
CA SER A 135 -5.01 15.08 -10.78
C SER A 135 -5.85 14.91 -12.05
N GLY A 136 -7.16 14.86 -11.89
CA GLY A 136 -8.12 14.67 -12.98
C GLY A 136 -8.14 13.29 -13.62
N LEU A 137 -7.28 12.37 -13.17
CA LEU A 137 -7.15 11.01 -13.71
C LEU A 137 -7.96 9.99 -12.87
N PRO A 138 -8.41 8.87 -13.49
CA PRO A 138 -9.18 7.86 -12.81
C PRO A 138 -8.31 7.08 -11.80
N VAL A 139 -8.71 7.10 -10.54
CA VAL A 139 -8.02 6.41 -9.43
C VAL A 139 -9.02 5.55 -8.68
N LEU A 140 -8.62 4.30 -8.40
CA LEU A 140 -9.40 3.37 -7.58
C LEU A 140 -8.73 3.17 -6.22
N VAL A 141 -9.48 3.37 -5.14
CA VAL A 141 -9.10 2.98 -3.79
C VAL A 141 -9.99 1.82 -3.35
N GLN A 142 -9.41 0.72 -2.95
CA GLN A 142 -10.14 -0.48 -2.52
C GLN A 142 -9.97 -0.71 -1.02
N PHE A 143 -11.08 -0.87 -0.31
CA PHE A 143 -11.09 -1.23 1.11
C PHE A 143 -11.14 -2.74 1.28
N ALA A 144 -10.31 -3.26 2.19
CA ALA A 144 -10.35 -4.65 2.59
C ALA A 144 -11.47 -4.91 3.59
N GLY A 145 -12.18 -6.02 3.39
CA GLY A 145 -13.14 -6.51 4.37
C GLY A 145 -14.42 -5.70 4.50
N THR A 146 -15.27 -6.17 5.40
CA THR A 146 -16.63 -5.66 5.60
C THR A 146 -16.86 -5.09 7.01
N ALA A 147 -15.81 -4.98 7.82
CA ALA A 147 -15.92 -4.45 9.17
C ALA A 147 -16.32 -2.96 9.15
N ILE A 148 -17.42 -2.66 9.81
CA ILE A 148 -18.04 -1.33 9.79
C ILE A 148 -17.07 -0.27 10.33
N GLY A 149 -16.49 -0.51 11.51
CA GLY A 149 -15.58 0.45 12.14
C GLY A 149 -14.34 0.76 11.33
N ASP A 150 -13.75 -0.27 10.69
CA ASP A 150 -12.56 -0.11 9.86
C ASP A 150 -12.88 0.77 8.63
N ASN A 151 -13.97 0.45 7.94
CA ASN A 151 -14.39 1.20 6.74
C ASN A 151 -14.73 2.66 7.07
N ILE A 152 -15.43 2.92 8.17
CA ILE A 152 -15.74 4.30 8.62
C ILE A 152 -14.44 5.05 8.93
N GLY A 153 -13.54 4.43 9.69
CA GLY A 153 -12.25 5.04 10.05
C GLY A 153 -11.39 5.36 8.84
N TRP A 154 -11.31 4.46 7.85
CA TRP A 154 -10.52 4.67 6.63
C TRP A 154 -11.14 5.71 5.70
N PHE A 155 -12.48 5.77 5.63
CA PHE A 155 -13.17 6.69 4.72
C PHE A 155 -12.89 8.17 5.05
N SER A 156 -12.59 8.48 6.29
CA SER A 156 -12.20 9.84 6.72
C SER A 156 -11.02 10.41 5.92
N TYR A 157 -10.11 9.55 5.45
CA TYR A 157 -8.92 9.96 4.70
C TYR A 157 -9.15 10.02 3.18
N ILE A 158 -10.24 9.44 2.70
CA ILE A 158 -10.61 9.46 1.28
C ILE A 158 -10.92 10.88 0.81
N GLU A 159 -11.71 11.63 1.59
CA GLU A 159 -12.03 13.01 1.24
C GLU A 159 -10.78 13.90 1.20
N ARG A 160 -9.86 13.71 2.14
CA ARG A 160 -8.60 14.45 2.18
C ARG A 160 -7.69 14.13 1.00
N PHE A 161 -7.59 12.86 0.67
CA PHE A 161 -6.86 12.41 -0.51
C PHE A 161 -7.45 13.02 -1.78
N HIS A 162 -8.78 13.02 -1.92
CA HIS A 162 -9.47 13.63 -3.04
C HIS A 162 -9.20 15.14 -3.12
N LYS A 163 -9.30 15.86 -2.00
CA LYS A 163 -9.03 17.29 -1.94
C LYS A 163 -7.56 17.65 -2.23
N LYS A 164 -6.63 16.85 -1.73
CA LYS A 164 -5.18 17.10 -1.90
C LYS A 164 -4.72 16.90 -3.34
N TYR A 165 -5.12 15.82 -3.97
CA TYR A 165 -4.57 15.39 -5.25
C TYR A 165 -5.52 15.54 -6.44
N GLY A 166 -6.82 15.75 -6.22
CA GLY A 166 -7.83 16.01 -7.25
C GLY A 166 -8.08 14.89 -8.27
N PRO A 167 -7.99 13.59 -7.92
CA PRO A 167 -8.28 12.52 -8.87
C PRO A 167 -9.79 12.43 -9.18
N LYS A 168 -10.13 11.78 -10.30
CA LYS A 168 -11.46 11.21 -10.50
C LYS A 168 -11.58 9.95 -9.66
N LEU A 169 -12.02 10.12 -8.41
CA LEU A 169 -11.89 9.09 -7.39
C LEU A 169 -13.04 8.09 -7.40
N THR A 170 -12.69 6.82 -7.46
CA THR A 170 -13.60 5.69 -7.24
C THR A 170 -13.16 4.94 -5.99
N VAL A 171 -14.10 4.61 -5.11
CA VAL A 171 -13.84 3.85 -3.88
C VAL A 171 -14.66 2.56 -3.88
N SER A 172 -13.98 1.43 -3.74
CA SER A 172 -14.61 0.13 -3.56
C SER A 172 -14.67 -0.23 -2.08
N MET A 173 -15.87 -0.44 -1.56
CA MET A 173 -16.09 -0.70 -0.14
C MET A 173 -17.32 -1.56 0.12
N SER A 174 -17.52 -1.94 1.39
CA SER A 174 -18.70 -2.69 1.83
C SER A 174 -20.00 -1.96 1.44
N PRO A 175 -20.98 -2.64 0.81
CA PRO A 175 -22.27 -2.03 0.44
C PRO A 175 -23.00 -1.37 1.61
N VAL A 176 -22.96 -1.99 2.79
CA VAL A 176 -23.61 -1.47 4.02
C VAL A 176 -23.08 -0.09 4.41
N ILE A 177 -21.76 0.11 4.27
CA ILE A 177 -21.15 1.41 4.59
C ILE A 177 -21.32 2.38 3.44
N ALA A 178 -21.32 1.88 2.20
CA ALA A 178 -21.55 2.71 1.01
C ALA A 178 -22.87 3.47 1.09
N GLU A 179 -23.93 2.85 1.63
CA GLU A 179 -25.24 3.50 1.82
C GLU A 179 -25.17 4.68 2.79
N LEU A 180 -24.31 4.62 3.82
CA LEU A 180 -24.18 5.69 4.80
C LEU A 180 -23.44 6.93 4.27
N VAL A 181 -22.57 6.76 3.29
CA VAL A 181 -21.63 7.81 2.86
C VAL A 181 -21.90 8.32 1.45
N ARG A 182 -22.52 7.55 0.58
CA ARG A 182 -22.65 7.85 -0.87
C ARG A 182 -23.20 9.24 -1.15
N ASP A 183 -24.32 9.58 -0.54
CA ASP A 183 -25.01 10.83 -0.80
C ASP A 183 -24.33 12.03 -0.15
N GLN A 184 -23.41 11.78 0.78
CA GLN A 184 -22.63 12.82 1.44
C GLN A 184 -21.38 13.23 0.64
N TYR A 185 -21.01 12.45 -0.39
CA TYR A 185 -19.82 12.64 -1.20
C TYR A 185 -20.11 12.50 -2.70
N PRO A 186 -20.88 13.43 -3.29
CA PRO A 186 -21.32 13.34 -4.70
C PRO A 186 -20.16 13.33 -5.70
N ASP A 187 -19.01 13.88 -5.33
CA ASP A 187 -17.81 13.95 -6.17
C ASP A 187 -16.96 12.66 -6.13
N ILE A 188 -17.35 11.68 -5.32
CA ILE A 188 -16.64 10.41 -5.16
C ILE A 188 -17.55 9.26 -5.62
N THR A 189 -17.10 8.50 -6.61
CA THR A 189 -17.83 7.33 -7.07
C THR A 189 -17.63 6.17 -6.10
N ILE A 190 -18.72 5.67 -5.48
CA ILE A 190 -18.66 4.57 -4.52
C ILE A 190 -19.27 3.32 -5.17
N ILE A 191 -18.47 2.24 -5.21
CA ILE A 191 -18.81 0.98 -5.87
C ILE A 191 -18.62 -0.22 -4.94
N THR A 192 -19.18 -1.36 -5.32
CA THR A 192 -18.96 -2.63 -4.63
C THR A 192 -17.64 -3.29 -5.06
N PRO A 193 -17.09 -4.25 -4.28
CA PRO A 193 -15.92 -5.02 -4.68
C PRO A 193 -16.09 -5.79 -6.01
N GLU A 194 -17.30 -6.22 -6.32
CA GLU A 194 -17.62 -6.90 -7.59
C GLU A 194 -17.52 -5.94 -8.77
N GLN A 195 -18.06 -4.74 -8.61
CA GLN A 195 -17.95 -3.68 -9.62
C GLN A 195 -16.50 -3.22 -9.82
N ALA A 196 -15.68 -3.24 -8.78
CA ALA A 196 -14.27 -2.89 -8.86
C ALA A 196 -13.49 -3.79 -9.82
N LYS A 197 -13.86 -5.08 -9.94
CA LYS A 197 -13.22 -6.03 -10.86
C LYS A 197 -13.34 -5.60 -12.33
N GLN A 198 -14.42 -4.90 -12.66
CA GLN A 198 -14.63 -4.36 -14.02
C GLN A 198 -14.01 -2.96 -14.15
N ALA A 199 -14.19 -2.11 -13.14
CA ALA A 199 -13.73 -0.73 -13.16
C ALA A 199 -12.20 -0.61 -13.21
N ILE A 200 -11.48 -1.54 -12.58
CA ILE A 200 -10.01 -1.46 -12.43
C ILE A 200 -9.26 -1.42 -13.78
N ALA A 201 -9.82 -2.00 -14.83
CA ALA A 201 -9.21 -2.01 -16.16
C ALA A 201 -9.04 -0.61 -16.77
N GLY A 202 -9.79 0.39 -16.30
CA GLY A 202 -9.72 1.78 -16.77
C GLY A 202 -8.94 2.71 -15.83
N MET A 203 -8.36 2.20 -14.75
CA MET A 203 -7.73 3.02 -13.73
C MET A 203 -6.27 3.35 -14.08
N TYR A 204 -5.90 4.60 -13.88
CA TYR A 204 -4.52 5.08 -14.00
C TYR A 204 -3.67 4.66 -12.80
N ALA A 205 -4.27 4.73 -11.60
CA ALA A 205 -3.65 4.29 -10.36
C ALA A 205 -4.65 3.54 -9.48
N THR A 206 -4.15 2.59 -8.71
CA THR A 206 -4.97 1.80 -7.77
C THR A 206 -4.24 1.63 -6.46
N TYR A 207 -4.95 1.87 -5.35
CA TYR A 207 -4.46 1.67 -4.00
C TYR A 207 -5.38 0.73 -3.23
N ARG A 208 -4.82 0.05 -2.23
CA ARG A 208 -5.60 -0.81 -1.35
C ARG A 208 -5.38 -0.41 0.10
N ILE A 209 -6.47 -0.30 0.83
CA ILE A 209 -6.47 -0.01 2.26
C ILE A 209 -6.94 -1.25 3.00
N GLY A 210 -6.19 -1.64 4.02
CA GLY A 210 -6.47 -2.81 4.82
C GLY A 210 -5.50 -2.95 5.99
N LEU A 211 -5.64 -4.03 6.73
CA LEU A 211 -4.71 -4.39 7.81
C LEU A 211 -3.67 -5.35 7.25
N PHE A 212 -2.45 -4.88 7.13
CA PHE A 212 -1.33 -5.68 6.61
C PHE A 212 -0.44 -6.10 7.77
N PHE A 213 -0.50 -7.37 8.14
CA PHE A 213 0.24 -7.95 9.24
C PHE A 213 1.67 -8.31 8.84
N GLY A 214 2.50 -8.66 9.85
CA GLY A 214 3.86 -9.15 9.62
C GLY A 214 4.88 -8.08 9.19
N GLY A 215 4.61 -6.80 9.48
CA GLY A 215 5.55 -5.73 9.14
C GLY A 215 5.67 -5.50 7.63
N ASN A 216 4.58 -5.71 6.87
CA ASN A 216 4.59 -5.57 5.41
C ASN A 216 4.74 -4.09 4.99
N THR A 217 5.98 -3.61 4.96
CA THR A 217 6.34 -2.25 4.54
C THR A 217 6.14 -1.98 3.05
N ASN A 218 5.82 -3.00 2.25
CA ASN A 218 5.46 -2.82 0.85
C ASN A 218 3.98 -2.44 0.67
N ALA A 219 3.12 -2.84 1.61
CA ALA A 219 1.68 -2.56 1.53
C ALA A 219 1.27 -1.30 2.32
N GLN A 220 2.06 -0.92 3.32
CA GLN A 220 1.82 0.24 4.17
C GLN A 220 3.16 0.86 4.59
N PRO A 221 3.30 2.20 4.63
CA PRO A 221 4.55 2.83 5.04
C PRO A 221 4.83 2.68 6.53
N PHE A 222 3.77 2.61 7.35
CA PHE A 222 3.84 2.42 8.80
C PHE A 222 2.91 1.29 9.23
N ASP A 223 3.32 0.53 10.24
CA ASP A 223 2.50 -0.52 10.82
C ASP A 223 1.32 0.11 11.59
N PHE A 224 0.11 -0.33 11.28
CA PHE A 224 -1.15 0.17 11.88
C PHE A 224 -1.19 0.04 13.41
N ARG A 225 -0.40 -0.87 13.99
CA ARG A 225 -0.30 -1.07 15.44
C ARG A 225 0.39 0.10 16.15
N TYR A 226 1.23 0.85 15.44
CA TYR A 226 1.93 2.03 16.00
C TYR A 226 1.25 3.35 15.67
N VAL A 227 0.64 3.47 14.50
CA VAL A 227 0.03 4.74 14.07
C VAL A 227 -1.49 4.81 14.23
N GLY A 228 -2.11 3.67 14.57
CA GLY A 228 -3.56 3.54 14.65
C GLY A 228 -4.19 3.07 13.33
N LEU A 229 -5.22 2.23 13.47
CA LEU A 229 -5.88 1.55 12.37
C LEU A 229 -6.40 2.53 11.30
N HIS A 230 -7.07 3.60 11.72
CA HIS A 230 -7.66 4.58 10.82
C HIS A 230 -6.60 5.43 10.11
N LYS A 231 -5.55 5.88 10.82
CA LYS A 231 -4.47 6.71 10.25
C LYS A 231 -3.64 5.99 9.19
N THR A 232 -3.60 4.66 9.27
CA THR A 232 -2.92 3.84 8.24
C THR A 232 -3.45 4.15 6.84
N ALA A 233 -4.77 4.40 6.69
CA ALA A 233 -5.35 4.80 5.42
C ALA A 233 -4.76 6.11 4.90
N GLY A 234 -4.59 7.09 5.77
CA GLY A 234 -3.96 8.36 5.42
C GLY A 234 -2.53 8.17 4.90
N TYR A 235 -1.72 7.41 5.62
CA TYR A 235 -0.35 7.13 5.20
C TYR A 235 -0.27 6.34 3.89
N ILE A 236 -1.15 5.34 3.69
CA ILE A 236 -1.22 4.60 2.42
C ILE A 236 -1.56 5.51 1.25
N LEU A 237 -2.36 6.54 1.48
CA LEU A 237 -2.77 7.54 0.49
C LEU A 237 -1.81 8.74 0.38
N GLY A 238 -0.64 8.71 1.02
CA GLY A 238 0.36 9.78 0.94
C GLY A 238 -0.01 11.07 1.67
N LEU A 239 -0.88 10.98 2.69
CA LEU A 239 -1.14 12.06 3.61
C LEU A 239 -0.10 12.03 4.73
N THR A 240 0.60 13.12 4.96
CA THR A 240 1.79 13.12 5.82
C THR A 240 1.82 14.22 6.87
N THR A 241 1.06 15.32 6.67
CA THR A 241 1.06 16.41 7.64
C THR A 241 0.16 16.11 8.85
N PRO A 242 0.41 16.71 10.00
CA PRO A 242 -0.44 16.56 11.19
C PRO A 242 -1.92 16.89 10.91
N GLU A 243 -2.18 17.92 10.10
CA GLU A 243 -3.53 18.37 9.73
C GLU A 243 -4.24 17.33 8.84
N GLU A 244 -3.51 16.76 7.88
CA GLU A 244 -4.02 15.70 7.01
C GLU A 244 -4.31 14.41 7.76
N LEU A 245 -3.58 14.14 8.83
CA LEU A 245 -3.69 12.93 9.66
C LEU A 245 -4.51 13.15 10.95
N ALA A 246 -5.02 14.36 11.18
CA ALA A 246 -5.88 14.63 12.32
C ALA A 246 -7.15 13.77 12.31
N ASP A 247 -7.65 13.39 13.48
CA ASP A 247 -8.87 12.60 13.59
C ASP A 247 -10.07 13.43 13.13
N CYS A 248 -10.84 12.88 12.21
CA CYS A 248 -12.04 13.51 11.68
C CYS A 248 -12.98 12.42 11.18
N PRO A 249 -14.16 12.25 11.77
CA PRO A 249 -15.10 11.26 11.26
C PRO A 249 -15.60 11.65 9.87
N PRO A 250 -15.96 10.68 9.01
CA PRO A 250 -16.62 10.98 7.75
C PRO A 250 -18.02 11.55 8.00
N ARG A 251 -18.52 12.29 7.02
CA ARG A 251 -19.93 12.65 6.98
C ARG A 251 -20.74 11.40 6.68
N ILE A 252 -21.75 11.11 7.49
CA ILE A 252 -22.65 9.97 7.30
C ILE A 252 -24.11 10.46 7.24
N ASP A 253 -24.94 9.70 6.56
CA ASP A 253 -26.38 9.97 6.57
C ASP A 253 -26.96 9.64 7.94
N LEU A 254 -27.58 10.65 8.57
CA LEU A 254 -28.27 10.57 9.85
C LEU A 254 -29.79 10.79 9.70
N SER A 255 -30.32 10.68 8.48
CA SER A 255 -31.73 10.94 8.20
C SER A 255 -32.68 9.87 8.71
N ALA A 256 -32.16 8.68 9.02
CA ALA A 256 -32.97 7.60 9.56
C ALA A 256 -33.66 8.01 10.89
N PRO A 257 -34.98 7.74 11.03
CA PRO A 257 -35.69 8.08 12.24
C PRO A 257 -35.14 7.30 13.44
N ARG A 258 -35.08 7.97 14.59
CA ARG A 258 -34.67 7.30 15.84
C ARG A 258 -35.67 6.21 16.19
N PRO A 259 -35.22 4.94 16.40
CA PRO A 259 -36.13 3.85 16.76
C PRO A 259 -36.73 4.02 18.15
N ILE A 260 -36.04 4.71 19.05
CA ILE A 260 -36.48 5.02 20.43
C ILE A 260 -36.47 6.53 20.61
N LYS A 261 -37.60 7.11 21.00
CA LYS A 261 -37.74 8.56 21.18
C LYS A 261 -37.08 9.07 22.45
N ASP A 262 -37.11 8.29 23.52
CA ASP A 262 -36.53 8.63 24.79
C ASP A 262 -34.99 8.65 24.75
N LYS A 263 -34.38 9.22 25.82
CA LYS A 263 -32.93 9.14 26.01
C LYS A 263 -32.54 7.70 26.33
N TYR A 264 -31.57 7.17 25.64
CA TYR A 264 -31.07 5.80 25.86
C TYR A 264 -29.57 5.70 25.69
N VAL A 265 -29.00 4.63 26.25
CA VAL A 265 -27.61 4.22 26.07
C VAL A 265 -27.61 2.89 25.33
N VAL A 266 -26.76 2.76 24.33
CA VAL A 266 -26.57 1.50 23.59
C VAL A 266 -25.36 0.78 24.18
N ILE A 267 -25.54 -0.48 24.56
CA ILE A 267 -24.46 -1.35 25.04
C ILE A 267 -24.37 -2.56 24.14
N ALA A 268 -23.20 -2.77 23.53
CA ALA A 268 -22.88 -3.95 22.74
C ALA A 268 -21.92 -4.86 23.51
N VAL A 269 -22.43 -5.97 24.03
CA VAL A 269 -21.66 -6.94 24.82
C VAL A 269 -21.09 -8.07 23.98
N GLN A 270 -21.56 -8.23 22.74
CA GLN A 270 -21.12 -9.24 21.80
C GLN A 270 -20.24 -8.65 20.70
N ALA A 271 -19.32 -9.45 20.20
CA ALA A 271 -18.43 -9.08 19.11
C ALA A 271 -18.09 -10.31 18.25
N SER A 272 -17.48 -10.07 17.08
CA SER A 272 -17.09 -11.10 16.11
C SER A 272 -16.00 -12.06 16.61
N SER A 273 -15.29 -11.74 17.69
CA SER A 273 -14.29 -12.64 18.28
C SER A 273 -14.39 -12.64 19.80
N LYS A 274 -14.00 -13.76 20.41
CA LYS A 274 -14.00 -13.94 21.87
C LYS A 274 -13.14 -12.89 22.59
N ALA A 275 -12.03 -12.46 21.98
CA ALA A 275 -11.15 -11.45 22.57
C ALA A 275 -11.77 -10.04 22.64
N LYS A 276 -12.84 -9.79 21.90
CA LYS A 276 -13.56 -8.51 21.88
C LYS A 276 -14.86 -8.55 22.68
N LEU A 277 -15.21 -9.69 23.25
CA LEU A 277 -16.40 -9.79 24.10
C LEU A 277 -16.13 -9.08 25.44
N TRP A 278 -17.09 -8.29 25.88
CA TRP A 278 -17.05 -7.81 27.25
C TRP A 278 -17.54 -8.93 28.20
N ASN A 279 -16.60 -9.77 28.58
CA ASN A 279 -16.85 -10.91 29.46
C ASN A 279 -16.44 -10.54 30.87
N ASN A 280 -17.40 -10.04 31.67
CA ASN A 280 -17.18 -9.78 33.10
C ASN A 280 -17.34 -11.11 33.84
N PRO A 281 -16.30 -11.64 34.53
CA PRO A 281 -16.39 -12.90 35.30
C PRO A 281 -17.41 -12.83 36.47
N SER A 282 -17.76 -11.65 36.94
CA SER A 282 -18.78 -11.43 37.97
C SER A 282 -20.20 -11.22 37.40
N GLY A 283 -20.36 -11.34 36.08
CA GLY A 283 -21.61 -11.05 35.39
C GLY A 283 -21.91 -9.55 35.26
N TRP A 284 -23.02 -9.24 34.60
CA TRP A 284 -23.56 -7.89 34.43
C TRP A 284 -24.55 -7.63 35.58
N ARG A 285 -24.17 -6.87 36.56
CA ARG A 285 -25.01 -6.44 37.65
C ARG A 285 -25.11 -4.92 37.67
#